data_ec114978c3b549b621b030748f071576
#
_entry.id   ec114978c3b549b621b030748f071576
#
_cell.length_a   1.000
_cell.length_b   1.000
_cell.length_c   1.000
_cell.angle_alpha   90.00
_cell.angle_beta   90.00
_cell.angle_gamma   90.00
#
_symmetry.space_group_name_H-M   'P 1'
#
loop_
_entity.id
_entity.type
_entity.pdbx_description
1 polymer ?
#
loop_
_entity_poly.entity_id
_entity_poly.type
_entity_poly.pdbx_seq_one_letter_code
_entity_poly.pdbx_strand_id
1 'polypeptide(L)'
;MWLRYSSRPLVFVAVVLFSALSASPQAQQNTEQVTDQTGARERVLLTQSFATERVWLWQKRLNLQDWNISVLVARASELKPRTLGNINWDADKKRAVIRVLDPADYAMPLKEMLEDVEFTVVHELIHLELASLPRSDASRSKEEHAVNQIARALLTLERQQR
;
A
#
# COMPACT_ATOMS: atom_id res chain seq x y z
N MET A 1 -72.91 61.84 -5.55
CA MET A 1 -73.17 60.54 -4.88
C MET A 1 -72.28 59.51 -5.57
N TRP A 2 -71.06 59.28 -5.07
CA TRP A 2 -70.09 58.49 -5.73
C TRP A 2 -69.80 57.25 -4.87
N LEU A 3 -70.11 56.04 -5.40
CA LEU A 3 -69.81 54.76 -4.84
C LEU A 3 -68.33 54.43 -5.14
N ARG A 4 -67.51 54.29 -4.08
CA ARG A 4 -66.16 53.81 -4.19
C ARG A 4 -66.19 52.28 -4.10
N TYR A 5 -65.79 51.63 -5.19
CA TYR A 5 -65.56 50.22 -5.29
C TYR A 5 -64.15 49.92 -4.78
N SER A 6 -64.01 49.25 -3.66
CA SER A 6 -62.71 48.84 -3.11
C SER A 6 -62.39 47.45 -3.58
N SER A 7 -61.46 47.35 -4.52
CA SER A 7 -60.88 46.09 -4.98
C SER A 7 -59.74 45.67 -4.02
N ARG A 8 -59.92 44.58 -3.33
CA ARG A 8 -58.89 43.93 -2.52
C ARG A 8 -58.05 43.01 -3.44
N PRO A 9 -56.72 43.07 -3.44
CA PRO A 9 -55.91 42.06 -4.15
C PRO A 9 -55.86 40.77 -3.37
N LEU A 10 -56.16 39.64 -4.02
CA LEU A 10 -55.96 38.28 -3.59
C LEU A 10 -54.43 37.99 -3.65
N VAL A 11 -53.83 37.84 -2.48
CA VAL A 11 -52.45 37.37 -2.40
C VAL A 11 -52.48 35.84 -2.47
N PHE A 12 -52.04 35.31 -3.59
CA PHE A 12 -51.74 33.86 -3.74
C PHE A 12 -50.43 33.56 -3.05
N VAL A 13 -50.46 32.94 -1.88
CA VAL A 13 -49.28 32.34 -1.25
C VAL A 13 -49.02 31.00 -1.91
N ALA A 14 -48.02 30.96 -2.80
CA ALA A 14 -47.53 29.70 -3.37
C ALA A 14 -46.69 29.01 -2.31
N VAL A 15 -47.24 27.98 -1.68
CA VAL A 15 -46.47 27.08 -0.80
C VAL A 15 -45.67 26.16 -1.68
N VAL A 16 -44.37 26.47 -1.84
CA VAL A 16 -43.38 25.59 -2.46
C VAL A 16 -43.02 24.52 -1.45
N LEU A 17 -43.60 23.33 -1.60
CA LEU A 17 -43.19 22.13 -0.86
C LEU A 17 -41.85 21.68 -1.38
N PHE A 18 -40.77 22.04 -0.68
CA PHE A 18 -39.44 21.45 -0.85
C PHE A 18 -39.51 20.01 -0.30
N SER A 19 -39.72 19.04 -1.16
CA SER A 19 -39.52 17.63 -0.83
C SER A 19 -38.00 17.40 -0.70
N ALA A 20 -37.45 17.51 0.51
CA ALA A 20 -36.12 17.04 0.81
C ALA A 20 -36.10 15.53 0.61
N LEU A 21 -35.51 15.05 -0.48
CA LEU A 21 -35.15 13.64 -0.65
C LEU A 21 -34.06 13.33 0.39
N SER A 22 -34.49 12.93 1.57
CA SER A 22 -33.57 12.37 2.58
C SER A 22 -33.14 11.00 2.08
N ALA A 23 -31.91 10.90 1.57
CA ALA A 23 -31.31 9.62 1.26
C ALA A 23 -31.33 8.75 2.53
N SER A 24 -31.80 7.51 2.39
CA SER A 24 -31.90 6.58 3.52
C SER A 24 -30.52 6.36 4.14
N PRO A 25 -30.38 6.27 5.47
CA PRO A 25 -29.09 6.04 6.15
C PRO A 25 -28.34 4.80 5.62
N GLN A 26 -29.05 3.77 5.18
CA GLN A 26 -28.49 2.58 4.55
C GLN A 26 -27.83 2.84 3.20
N ALA A 27 -28.35 3.77 2.39
CA ALA A 27 -27.76 4.11 1.10
C ALA A 27 -26.43 4.86 1.29
N GLN A 28 -26.33 5.73 2.30
CA GLN A 28 -25.10 6.43 2.66
C GLN A 28 -24.03 5.46 3.19
N GLN A 29 -24.40 4.55 4.11
CA GLN A 29 -23.48 3.54 4.63
C GLN A 29 -22.94 2.62 3.54
N ASN A 30 -23.77 2.18 2.60
CA ASN A 30 -23.32 1.35 1.49
C ASN A 30 -22.34 2.09 0.56
N THR A 31 -22.56 3.39 0.33
CA THR A 31 -21.67 4.20 -0.51
C THR A 31 -20.31 4.43 0.16
N GLU A 32 -20.29 4.71 1.46
CA GLU A 32 -19.06 4.88 2.23
C GLU A 32 -18.25 3.58 2.28
N GLN A 33 -18.89 2.43 2.51
CA GLN A 33 -18.20 1.15 2.52
C GLN A 33 -17.61 0.77 1.15
N VAL A 34 -18.32 1.04 0.06
CA VAL A 34 -17.83 0.80 -1.30
C VAL A 34 -16.64 1.70 -1.62
N THR A 35 -16.69 2.96 -1.21
CA THR A 35 -15.59 3.92 -1.43
C THR A 35 -14.34 3.52 -0.65
N ASP A 36 -14.49 3.11 0.61
CA ASP A 36 -13.40 2.68 1.47
C ASP A 36 -12.73 1.39 0.93
N GLN A 37 -13.53 0.40 0.53
CA GLN A 37 -13.01 -0.83 -0.07
C GLN A 37 -12.28 -0.57 -1.40
N THR A 38 -12.76 0.36 -2.22
CA THR A 38 -12.11 0.74 -3.47
C THR A 38 -10.75 1.39 -3.18
N GLY A 39 -10.70 2.35 -2.26
CA GLY A 39 -9.46 2.99 -1.85
C GLY A 39 -8.43 2.02 -1.24
N ALA A 40 -8.89 1.07 -0.41
CA ALA A 40 -8.03 0.03 0.15
C ALA A 40 -7.44 -0.86 -0.95
N ARG A 41 -8.25 -1.30 -1.91
CA ARG A 41 -7.81 -2.12 -3.05
C ARG A 41 -6.81 -1.38 -3.94
N GLU A 42 -7.05 -0.11 -4.22
CA GLU A 42 -6.13 0.74 -4.99
C GLU A 42 -4.77 0.86 -4.31
N ARG A 43 -4.73 1.03 -2.99
CA ARG A 43 -3.48 1.07 -2.21
C ARG A 43 -2.72 -0.25 -2.28
N VAL A 44 -3.40 -1.39 -2.22
CA VAL A 44 -2.77 -2.71 -2.40
C VAL A 44 -2.16 -2.84 -3.78
N LEU A 45 -2.88 -2.48 -4.85
CA LEU A 45 -2.38 -2.54 -6.22
C LEU A 45 -1.19 -1.59 -6.44
N LEU A 46 -1.24 -0.38 -5.88
CA LEU A 46 -0.14 0.57 -5.91
C LEU A 46 1.10 -0.01 -5.22
N THR A 47 0.94 -0.57 -4.03
CA THR A 47 2.03 -1.17 -3.26
C THR A 47 2.65 -2.35 -4.01
N GLN A 48 1.83 -3.23 -4.58
CA GLN A 48 2.28 -4.37 -5.38
C GLN A 48 3.06 -3.91 -6.62
N SER A 49 2.54 -2.93 -7.35
CA SER A 49 3.18 -2.37 -8.55
C SER A 49 4.51 -1.72 -8.20
N PHE A 50 4.54 -0.88 -7.17
CA PHE A 50 5.75 -0.23 -6.68
C PHE A 50 6.80 -1.25 -6.24
N ALA A 51 6.43 -2.22 -5.41
CA ALA A 51 7.38 -3.24 -4.96
C ALA A 51 7.93 -4.07 -6.12
N THR A 52 7.10 -4.40 -7.11
CA THR A 52 7.55 -5.10 -8.33
C THR A 52 8.56 -4.28 -9.13
N GLU A 53 8.32 -2.98 -9.30
CA GLU A 53 9.27 -2.07 -9.94
C GLU A 53 10.59 -1.99 -9.18
N ARG A 54 10.55 -1.94 -7.84
CA ARG A 54 11.75 -1.93 -7.00
C ARG A 54 12.51 -3.24 -7.09
N VAL A 55 11.82 -4.39 -7.11
CA VAL A 55 12.47 -5.70 -7.34
C VAL A 55 13.20 -5.69 -8.67
N TRP A 56 12.58 -5.27 -9.77
CA TRP A 56 13.22 -5.22 -11.08
C TRP A 56 14.48 -4.34 -11.10
N LEU A 57 14.42 -3.16 -10.47
CA LEU A 57 15.54 -2.23 -10.37
C LEU A 57 16.70 -2.84 -9.58
N TRP A 58 16.41 -3.34 -8.37
CA TRP A 58 17.43 -3.83 -7.45
C TRP A 58 17.96 -5.21 -7.83
N GLN A 59 17.15 -6.06 -8.43
CA GLN A 59 17.57 -7.34 -9.02
C GLN A 59 18.67 -7.15 -10.05
N LYS A 60 18.54 -6.12 -10.90
CA LYS A 60 19.57 -5.76 -11.88
C LYS A 60 20.87 -5.27 -11.20
N ARG A 61 20.75 -4.47 -10.14
CA ARG A 61 21.90 -3.89 -9.43
C ARG A 61 22.66 -4.90 -8.59
N LEU A 62 21.93 -5.87 -8.05
CA LEU A 62 22.49 -6.97 -7.27
C LEU A 62 22.87 -8.18 -8.12
N ASN A 63 22.84 -8.07 -9.45
CA ASN A 63 23.19 -9.14 -10.38
C ASN A 63 22.38 -10.45 -10.20
N LEU A 64 21.11 -10.32 -9.86
CA LEU A 64 20.18 -11.43 -9.60
C LEU A 64 19.22 -11.69 -10.78
N GLN A 65 19.58 -11.29 -12.03
CA GLN A 65 18.69 -11.40 -13.19
C GLN A 65 18.39 -12.83 -13.61
N ASP A 66 19.18 -13.79 -13.16
CA ASP A 66 18.95 -15.23 -13.36
C ASP A 66 17.84 -15.81 -12.47
N TRP A 67 17.33 -15.02 -11.51
CA TRP A 67 16.22 -15.40 -10.64
C TRP A 67 14.88 -14.94 -11.22
N ASN A 68 13.87 -15.78 -11.13
CA ASN A 68 12.48 -15.40 -11.35
C ASN A 68 11.86 -15.00 -10.01
N ILE A 69 11.74 -13.70 -9.77
CA ILE A 69 11.29 -13.13 -8.49
C ILE A 69 9.89 -12.55 -8.67
N SER A 70 8.95 -12.98 -7.82
CA SER A 70 7.61 -12.41 -7.73
C SER A 70 7.40 -11.71 -6.39
N VAL A 71 6.47 -10.74 -6.37
CA VAL A 71 6.10 -10.00 -5.17
C VAL A 71 4.64 -10.26 -4.84
N LEU A 72 4.34 -10.44 -3.56
CA LEU A 72 2.99 -10.54 -3.01
C LEU A 72 2.83 -9.55 -1.87
N VAL A 73 1.67 -8.92 -1.79
CA VAL A 73 1.25 -8.16 -0.61
C VAL A 73 0.63 -9.14 0.38
N ALA A 74 1.04 -9.10 1.64
CA ALA A 74 0.63 -10.03 2.68
C ALA A 74 0.18 -9.29 3.95
N ARG A 75 -0.86 -9.78 4.61
CA ARG A 75 -1.30 -9.25 5.91
C ARG A 75 -0.26 -9.53 6.99
N ALA A 76 -0.22 -8.69 8.03
CA ALA A 76 0.67 -8.89 9.17
C ALA A 76 0.54 -10.26 9.83
N SER A 77 -0.66 -10.87 9.78
CA SER A 77 -0.94 -12.21 10.30
C SER A 77 -0.29 -13.34 9.49
N GLU A 78 0.09 -13.08 8.22
CA GLU A 78 0.74 -14.03 7.32
C GLU A 78 2.27 -13.92 7.34
N LEU A 79 2.79 -12.88 8.00
CA LEU A 79 4.21 -12.64 8.19
C LEU A 79 4.66 -13.09 9.58
N LYS A 80 5.98 -13.24 9.78
CA LYS A 80 6.53 -13.47 11.11
C LYS A 80 6.28 -12.25 12.00
N PRO A 81 6.07 -12.42 13.31
CA PRO A 81 5.88 -11.28 14.20
C PRO A 81 6.99 -10.25 14.10
N ARG A 82 6.62 -8.97 13.99
CA ARG A 82 7.51 -7.81 13.86
C ARG A 82 8.39 -7.79 12.60
N THR A 83 7.98 -8.48 11.53
CA THR A 83 8.62 -8.34 10.23
C THR A 83 7.71 -7.58 9.26
N LEU A 84 8.32 -6.83 8.34
CA LEU A 84 7.62 -6.06 7.32
C LEU A 84 7.58 -6.78 5.98
N GLY A 85 8.26 -7.94 5.92
CA GLY A 85 8.27 -8.82 4.77
C GLY A 85 9.00 -10.13 5.05
N ASN A 86 9.09 -10.95 4.03
CA ASN A 86 9.94 -12.13 3.99
C ASN A 86 10.23 -12.54 2.54
N ILE A 87 11.26 -13.36 2.38
CA ILE A 87 11.54 -14.04 1.11
C ILE A 87 11.56 -15.55 1.31
N ASN A 88 10.99 -16.26 0.33
CA ASN A 88 11.13 -17.70 0.19
C ASN A 88 11.69 -17.98 -1.20
N TRP A 89 12.64 -18.94 -1.31
CA TRP A 89 13.26 -19.25 -2.58
C TRP A 89 13.49 -20.76 -2.77
N ASP A 90 13.56 -21.14 -4.02
CA ASP A 90 13.98 -22.45 -4.53
C ASP A 90 15.24 -22.21 -5.38
N ALA A 91 16.41 -22.57 -4.84
CA ALA A 91 17.69 -22.29 -5.49
C ALA A 91 17.88 -23.12 -6.77
N ASP A 92 17.34 -24.35 -6.81
CA ASP A 92 17.46 -25.25 -7.95
C ASP A 92 16.69 -24.72 -9.15
N LYS A 93 15.52 -24.12 -8.89
CA LYS A 93 14.66 -23.53 -9.92
C LYS A 93 14.90 -22.05 -10.16
N LYS A 94 15.80 -21.44 -9.42
CA LYS A 94 16.03 -19.99 -9.46
C LYS A 94 14.75 -19.18 -9.33
N ARG A 95 13.89 -19.55 -8.38
CA ARG A 95 12.62 -18.87 -8.12
C ARG A 95 12.60 -18.32 -6.69
N ALA A 96 12.05 -17.10 -6.55
CA ALA A 96 11.86 -16.50 -5.26
C ALA A 96 10.51 -15.76 -5.19
N VAL A 97 9.95 -15.69 -3.98
CA VAL A 97 8.75 -14.92 -3.67
C VAL A 97 9.05 -14.01 -2.51
N ILE A 98 8.99 -12.72 -2.75
CA ILE A 98 9.07 -11.68 -1.72
C ILE A 98 7.66 -11.33 -1.28
N ARG A 99 7.38 -11.34 0.03
CA ARG A 99 6.16 -10.79 0.60
C ARG A 99 6.48 -9.46 1.25
N VAL A 100 5.66 -8.45 0.97
CA VAL A 100 5.70 -7.14 1.61
C VAL A 100 4.41 -6.93 2.39
N LEU A 101 4.48 -6.15 3.48
CA LEU A 101 3.33 -5.89 4.34
C LEU A 101 2.22 -5.15 3.58
N ASP A 102 0.96 -5.54 3.85
CA ASP A 102 -0.25 -4.89 3.31
C ASP A 102 -0.31 -3.42 3.78
N PRO A 103 -0.61 -2.46 2.88
CA PRO A 103 -0.74 -1.05 3.23
C PRO A 103 -1.78 -0.77 4.33
N ALA A 104 -2.76 -1.65 4.54
CA ALA A 104 -3.73 -1.51 5.63
C ALA A 104 -3.14 -1.80 7.02
N ASP A 105 -1.99 -2.47 7.09
CA ASP A 105 -1.31 -2.79 8.35
C ASP A 105 -0.23 -1.75 8.72
N TYR A 106 -0.04 -0.70 7.90
CA TYR A 106 0.84 0.42 8.21
C TYR A 106 0.09 1.57 8.91
N ALA A 107 0.73 2.15 9.93
CA ALA A 107 0.25 3.34 10.63
C ALA A 107 1.07 4.60 10.27
N MET A 108 1.42 4.77 8.98
CA MET A 108 2.25 5.87 8.52
C MET A 108 1.75 6.43 7.17
N PRO A 109 2.16 7.66 6.79
CA PRO A 109 1.83 8.25 5.50
C PRO A 109 2.32 7.40 4.32
N LEU A 110 1.63 7.51 3.18
CA LEU A 110 1.90 6.72 1.96
C LEU A 110 3.37 6.79 1.52
N LYS A 111 3.97 7.97 1.55
CA LYS A 111 5.37 8.15 1.12
C LYS A 111 6.32 7.33 1.99
N GLU A 112 6.20 7.44 3.30
CA GLU A 112 7.03 6.73 4.26
C GLU A 112 6.82 5.22 4.17
N MET A 113 5.57 4.78 3.98
CA MET A 113 5.22 3.39 3.73
C MET A 113 5.92 2.84 2.47
N LEU A 114 5.92 3.59 1.36
CA LEU A 114 6.59 3.15 0.14
C LEU A 114 8.12 3.11 0.29
N GLU A 115 8.70 4.03 1.06
CA GLU A 115 10.13 3.98 1.40
C GLU A 115 10.48 2.73 2.22
N ASP A 116 9.59 2.33 3.12
CA ASP A 116 9.73 1.12 3.93
C ASP A 116 9.54 -0.16 3.11
N VAL A 117 8.60 -0.15 2.15
CA VAL A 117 8.45 -1.23 1.16
C VAL A 117 9.70 -1.39 0.29
N GLU A 118 10.31 -0.29 -0.19
CA GLU A 118 11.57 -0.36 -0.93
C GLU A 118 12.69 -0.91 -0.06
N PHE A 119 12.78 -0.48 1.20
CA PHE A 119 13.76 -1.02 2.15
C PHE A 119 13.58 -2.53 2.33
N THR A 120 12.33 -2.99 2.52
CA THR A 120 12.01 -4.42 2.64
C THR A 120 12.43 -5.20 1.41
N VAL A 121 12.13 -4.71 0.21
CA VAL A 121 12.54 -5.35 -1.05
C VAL A 121 14.06 -5.52 -1.12
N VAL A 122 14.81 -4.45 -0.85
CA VAL A 122 16.30 -4.50 -0.89
C VAL A 122 16.84 -5.45 0.16
N HIS A 123 16.31 -5.42 1.36
CA HIS A 123 16.67 -6.33 2.46
C HIS A 123 16.49 -7.80 2.05
N GLU A 124 15.34 -8.15 1.50
CA GLU A 124 15.04 -9.52 1.10
C GLU A 124 15.89 -9.98 -0.10
N LEU A 125 16.20 -9.08 -1.02
CA LEU A 125 17.11 -9.39 -2.14
C LEU A 125 18.56 -9.63 -1.67
N ILE A 126 19.04 -8.94 -0.63
CA ILE A 126 20.33 -9.21 -0.04
C ILE A 126 20.36 -10.60 0.62
N HIS A 127 19.29 -11.01 1.29
CA HIS A 127 19.18 -12.37 1.79
C HIS A 127 19.25 -13.42 0.67
N LEU A 128 18.68 -13.11 -0.49
CA LEU A 128 18.76 -13.99 -1.67
C LEU A 128 20.19 -14.08 -2.23
N GLU A 129 20.91 -12.95 -2.28
CA GLU A 129 22.32 -12.90 -2.66
C GLU A 129 23.20 -13.76 -1.74
N LEU A 130 22.88 -13.74 -0.44
CA LEU A 130 23.58 -14.51 0.58
C LEU A 130 23.08 -15.97 0.71
N ALA A 131 22.13 -16.41 -0.15
CA ALA A 131 21.47 -17.71 0.01
C ALA A 131 22.41 -18.92 -0.11
N SER A 132 23.54 -18.77 -0.81
CA SER A 132 24.56 -19.80 -0.97
C SER A 132 25.49 -19.96 0.24
N LEU A 133 25.47 -19.02 1.17
CA LEU A 133 26.35 -19.06 2.35
C LEU A 133 25.79 -20.01 3.41
N PRO A 134 26.68 -20.76 4.13
CA PRO A 134 26.24 -21.59 5.24
C PRO A 134 25.55 -20.76 6.33
N ARG A 135 24.38 -21.16 6.75
CA ARG A 135 23.58 -20.49 7.78
C ARG A 135 23.51 -21.32 9.05
N SER A 136 23.62 -20.64 10.19
CA SER A 136 23.39 -21.21 11.50
C SER A 136 22.51 -20.28 12.34
N ASP A 137 21.83 -20.81 13.33
CA ASP A 137 21.03 -19.97 14.24
C ASP A 137 21.89 -18.96 14.99
N ALA A 138 23.14 -19.29 15.30
CA ALA A 138 24.10 -18.38 15.95
C ALA A 138 24.52 -17.20 15.04
N SER A 139 24.56 -17.38 13.72
CA SER A 139 24.94 -16.33 12.76
C SER A 139 23.76 -15.48 12.30
N ARG A 140 22.51 -15.96 12.46
CA ARG A 140 21.31 -15.29 11.94
C ARG A 140 21.16 -13.85 12.42
N SER A 141 21.34 -13.57 13.71
CA SER A 141 21.20 -12.21 14.23
C SER A 141 22.27 -11.26 13.68
N LYS A 142 23.48 -11.77 13.42
CA LYS A 142 24.57 -10.99 12.80
C LYS A 142 24.31 -10.76 11.31
N GLU A 143 23.77 -11.77 10.62
CA GLU A 143 23.33 -11.66 9.22
C GLU A 143 22.26 -10.58 9.08
N GLU A 144 21.20 -10.61 9.87
CA GLU A 144 20.14 -9.60 9.90
C GLU A 144 20.69 -8.19 10.11
N HIS A 145 21.64 -8.04 11.07
CA HIS A 145 22.28 -6.75 11.29
C HIS A 145 23.06 -6.28 10.07
N ALA A 146 23.86 -7.15 9.45
CA ALA A 146 24.64 -6.83 8.26
C ALA A 146 23.74 -6.49 7.07
N VAL A 147 22.71 -7.28 6.81
CA VAL A 147 21.73 -7.05 5.74
C VAL A 147 21.05 -5.69 5.91
N ASN A 148 20.61 -5.35 7.13
CA ASN A 148 20.03 -4.05 7.43
C ASN A 148 20.98 -2.88 7.13
N GLN A 149 22.26 -2.99 7.49
CA GLN A 149 23.26 -1.95 7.23
C GLN A 149 23.57 -1.79 5.73
N ILE A 150 23.70 -2.90 5.02
CA ILE A 150 23.93 -2.91 3.57
C ILE A 150 22.74 -2.30 2.84
N ALA A 151 21.49 -2.71 3.17
CA ALA A 151 20.28 -2.17 2.57
C ALA A 151 20.20 -0.64 2.74
N ARG A 152 20.45 -0.14 3.95
CA ARG A 152 20.47 1.31 4.22
C ARG A 152 21.54 2.05 3.43
N ALA A 153 22.74 1.50 3.34
CA ALA A 153 23.85 2.11 2.59
C ALA A 153 23.49 2.20 1.09
N LEU A 154 22.96 1.12 0.50
CA LEU A 154 22.57 1.07 -0.89
C LEU A 154 21.45 2.09 -1.20
N LEU A 155 20.43 2.17 -0.37
CA LEU A 155 19.32 3.12 -0.54
C LEU A 155 19.79 4.57 -0.35
N THR A 156 20.73 4.83 0.55
CA THR A 156 21.31 6.17 0.72
C THR A 156 22.06 6.61 -0.53
N LEU A 157 22.90 5.73 -1.09
CA LEU A 157 23.64 6.00 -2.32
C LEU A 157 22.70 6.25 -3.51
N GLU A 158 21.64 5.44 -3.63
CA GLU A 158 20.61 5.63 -4.68
C GLU A 158 19.93 6.98 -4.60
N ARG A 159 19.56 7.42 -3.40
CA ARG A 159 18.91 8.72 -3.19
C ARG A 159 19.82 9.92 -3.50
N GLN A 160 21.13 9.76 -3.37
CA GLN A 160 22.10 10.79 -3.71
C GLN A 160 22.35 10.93 -5.23
N GLN A 161 21.95 9.94 -6.03
CA GLN A 161 22.13 9.92 -7.48
C GLN A 161 20.89 10.41 -8.26
N ARG A 162 19.78 10.67 -7.56
CA ARG A 162 18.55 11.22 -8.12
C ARG A 162 18.54 12.74 -8.02
#